data_4835ae04f9b769b89cefabcbc0e2b6cc
#
_entry.id   4835ae04f9b769b89cefabcbc0e2b6cc
#
_cell.length_a   1.000
_cell.length_b   1.000
_cell.length_c   1.000
_cell.angle_alpha   90.00
_cell.angle_beta   90.00
_cell.angle_gamma   90.00
#
_symmetry.space_group_name_H-M   'P 1'
#
loop_
_entity.id
_entity.type
_entity.pdbx_description
1 polymer ?
#
loop_
_entity_poly.entity_id
_entity_poly.type
_entity_poly.pdbx_seq_one_letter_code
_entity_poly.pdbx_strand_id
1 'polypeptide(L)'
;MSYTTLISAAQLQALMADGPPAVQLRVFDCSFDLMEPHAGEQQYLASHIPGAVYANLETALSARHGVPGAHGVITASGADAPASGGRHPLPNREKFAIWLSSVGFSNDMQAVVYDRNGANYCGRLWWMLKWIGHPNVAVLDGGLQAWQAAGGTVNSGEEPAHFQSSFKLAPPLAELVSAQSVLSQLERPTQTLIDARAPARFRGEVEPLDPVAGHIPGALNRPFSQNLAPDGKFKPAAQLKAEFEDLLGGRAPGTVVHHCGSGVSALPNLLAMEVAGLGRSALYAGSWSDWCSDPNRPVARG
;
A
#
# COMPACT_ATOMS: atom_id res chain seq x y z
N MET A 1 -10.40 2.72 21.73
CA MET A 1 -9.13 2.08 21.29
C MET A 1 -8.90 2.43 19.83
N SER A 2 -7.66 2.67 19.41
CA SER A 2 -7.32 2.88 18.00
C SER A 2 -6.56 1.67 17.45
N TYR A 3 -6.80 1.35 16.18
CA TYR A 3 -6.15 0.27 15.45
C TYR A 3 -5.15 0.87 14.45
N THR A 4 -3.93 0.32 14.39
CA THR A 4 -2.83 0.93 13.62
C THR A 4 -2.18 0.00 12.59
N THR A 5 -2.48 -1.29 12.63
CA THR A 5 -1.98 -2.32 11.69
C THR A 5 -3.13 -3.12 11.10
N LEU A 6 -3.61 -4.12 11.82
CA LEU A 6 -4.74 -4.97 11.43
C LEU A 6 -5.95 -4.74 12.34
N ILE A 7 -7.14 -4.94 11.79
CA ILE A 7 -8.41 -5.01 12.50
C ILE A 7 -9.19 -6.22 11.99
N SER A 8 -9.78 -7.01 12.89
CA SER A 8 -10.64 -8.12 12.49
C SER A 8 -12.05 -7.64 12.11
N ALA A 9 -12.78 -8.47 11.36
CA ALA A 9 -14.19 -8.17 11.01
C ALA A 9 -15.06 -7.95 12.26
N ALA A 10 -14.89 -8.77 13.31
CA ALA A 10 -15.65 -8.61 14.55
C ALA A 10 -15.33 -7.28 15.28
N GLN A 11 -14.07 -6.86 15.27
CA GLN A 11 -13.66 -5.57 15.84
C GLN A 11 -14.23 -4.39 15.03
N LEU A 12 -14.24 -4.48 13.69
CA LEU A 12 -14.85 -3.47 12.85
C LEU A 12 -16.36 -3.39 13.06
N GLN A 13 -17.07 -4.54 13.17
CA GLN A 13 -18.50 -4.58 13.50
C GLN A 13 -18.78 -3.88 14.84
N ALA A 14 -17.95 -4.12 15.86
CA ALA A 14 -18.09 -3.44 17.15
C ALA A 14 -17.90 -1.92 17.01
N LEU A 15 -16.89 -1.45 16.26
CA LEU A 15 -16.70 -0.01 16.01
C LEU A 15 -17.88 0.63 15.28
N MET A 16 -18.52 -0.09 14.36
CA MET A 16 -19.70 0.40 13.61
C MET A 16 -20.98 0.40 14.46
N ALA A 17 -21.08 -0.50 15.44
CA ALA A 17 -22.25 -0.62 16.32
C ALA A 17 -22.28 0.42 17.43
N ASP A 18 -21.11 0.89 17.91
CA ASP A 18 -20.98 1.79 19.06
C ASP A 18 -21.61 3.19 18.83
N GLY A 19 -21.98 3.55 17.58
CA GLY A 19 -22.64 4.82 17.24
C GLY A 19 -21.87 6.09 17.66
N PRO A 20 -22.22 7.28 17.12
CA PRO A 20 -21.58 8.51 17.59
C PRO A 20 -21.95 8.79 19.07
N PRO A 21 -20.96 9.18 19.97
CA PRO A 21 -19.73 9.89 19.61
C PRO A 21 -18.40 9.18 19.92
N ALA A 22 -18.32 7.86 20.02
CA ALA A 22 -17.14 7.24 20.63
C ALA A 22 -15.90 7.27 19.72
N VAL A 23 -16.01 6.92 18.44
CA VAL A 23 -14.92 7.05 17.45
C VAL A 23 -15.54 7.39 16.10
N GLN A 24 -15.09 8.48 15.48
CA GLN A 24 -15.45 8.74 14.09
C GLN A 24 -14.69 7.76 13.20
N LEU A 25 -15.41 6.99 12.40
CA LEU A 25 -14.88 5.93 11.54
C LEU A 25 -15.06 6.29 10.07
N ARG A 26 -14.04 6.02 9.26
CA ARG A 26 -14.13 6.01 7.81
C ARG A 26 -13.60 4.69 7.27
N VAL A 27 -14.44 3.97 6.54
CA VAL A 27 -14.06 2.75 5.84
C VAL A 27 -13.75 3.07 4.39
N PHE A 28 -12.69 2.47 3.83
CA PHE A 28 -12.29 2.66 2.44
C PHE A 28 -12.19 1.31 1.73
N ASP A 29 -12.85 1.20 0.59
CA ASP A 29 -12.68 0.09 -0.35
C ASP A 29 -11.61 0.46 -1.38
N CYS A 30 -10.52 -0.27 -1.39
CA CYS A 30 -9.39 -0.07 -2.30
C CYS A 30 -9.31 -1.19 -3.36
N SER A 31 -10.41 -1.88 -3.64
CA SER A 31 -10.44 -2.95 -4.64
C SER A 31 -10.01 -2.45 -6.00
N PHE A 32 -9.14 -3.20 -6.65
CA PHE A 32 -8.56 -2.82 -7.93
C PHE A 32 -8.07 -4.06 -8.69
N ASP A 33 -7.95 -3.97 -10.00
CA ASP A 33 -7.26 -4.94 -10.84
C ASP A 33 -6.35 -4.21 -11.82
N LEU A 34 -5.07 -4.60 -11.86
CA LEU A 34 -4.06 -3.97 -12.73
C LEU A 34 -4.30 -4.24 -14.21
N MET A 35 -4.95 -5.33 -14.55
CA MET A 35 -5.23 -5.72 -15.95
C MET A 35 -6.58 -5.19 -16.42
N GLU A 36 -7.49 -4.91 -15.48
CA GLU A 36 -8.84 -4.38 -15.73
C GLU A 36 -9.13 -3.19 -14.79
N PRO A 37 -8.64 -1.98 -15.08
CA PRO A 37 -8.70 -0.83 -14.17
C PRO A 37 -10.11 -0.45 -13.69
N HIS A 38 -11.16 -0.77 -14.45
CA HIS A 38 -12.55 -0.53 -14.07
C HIS A 38 -13.15 -1.63 -13.19
N ALA A 39 -12.51 -2.80 -13.09
CA ALA A 39 -13.05 -3.92 -12.30
C ALA A 39 -13.18 -3.59 -10.82
N GLY A 40 -12.25 -2.81 -10.26
CA GLY A 40 -12.30 -2.40 -8.85
C GLY A 40 -13.55 -1.57 -8.51
N GLU A 41 -13.88 -0.60 -9.35
CA GLU A 41 -15.10 0.23 -9.20
C GLU A 41 -16.37 -0.62 -9.38
N GLN A 42 -16.40 -1.51 -10.37
CA GLN A 42 -17.51 -2.43 -10.58
C GLN A 42 -17.70 -3.36 -9.38
N GLN A 43 -16.62 -3.87 -8.80
CA GLN A 43 -16.66 -4.69 -7.59
C GLN A 43 -17.19 -3.91 -6.39
N TYR A 44 -16.78 -2.65 -6.21
CA TYR A 44 -17.32 -1.77 -5.19
C TYR A 44 -18.83 -1.55 -5.38
N LEU A 45 -19.25 -1.17 -6.58
CA LEU A 45 -20.68 -0.94 -6.89
C LEU A 45 -21.52 -2.21 -6.73
N ALA A 46 -20.96 -3.37 -6.98
CA ALA A 46 -21.65 -4.65 -6.79
C ALA A 46 -21.83 -5.01 -5.31
N SER A 47 -20.81 -4.73 -4.47
CA SER A 47 -20.84 -5.12 -3.05
C SER A 47 -19.72 -4.43 -2.28
N HIS A 48 -20.03 -3.67 -1.23
CA HIS A 48 -19.08 -3.02 -0.33
C HIS A 48 -19.59 -2.95 1.12
N ILE A 49 -18.71 -2.67 2.07
CA ILE A 49 -19.08 -2.43 3.47
C ILE A 49 -19.90 -1.12 3.54
N PRO A 50 -21.07 -1.08 4.23
CA PRO A 50 -21.92 0.11 4.28
C PRO A 50 -21.16 1.37 4.70
N GLY A 51 -21.37 2.46 3.94
CA GLY A 51 -20.69 3.74 4.15
C GLY A 51 -19.22 3.80 3.72
N ALA A 52 -18.71 2.76 3.05
CA ALA A 52 -17.35 2.76 2.55
C ALA A 52 -17.16 3.74 1.38
N VAL A 53 -16.03 4.44 1.40
CA VAL A 53 -15.58 5.29 0.28
C VAL A 53 -14.71 4.47 -0.66
N TYR A 54 -14.99 4.51 -1.96
CA TYR A 54 -14.12 3.89 -2.96
C TYR A 54 -12.83 4.71 -3.17
N ALA A 55 -11.69 4.09 -2.97
CA ALA A 55 -10.37 4.69 -3.11
C ALA A 55 -9.61 4.05 -4.27
N ASN A 56 -9.85 4.55 -5.49
CA ASN A 56 -9.23 4.04 -6.71
C ASN A 56 -7.71 4.25 -6.72
N LEU A 57 -6.96 3.20 -7.08
CA LEU A 57 -5.49 3.23 -7.11
C LEU A 57 -4.94 4.32 -8.03
N GLU A 58 -5.53 4.51 -9.22
CA GLU A 58 -4.98 5.42 -10.23
C GLU A 58 -5.38 6.88 -9.99
N THR A 59 -6.59 7.12 -9.48
CA THR A 59 -7.14 8.49 -9.37
C THR A 59 -7.03 9.09 -7.98
N ALA A 60 -7.09 8.26 -6.93
CA ALA A 60 -7.01 8.70 -5.53
C ALA A 60 -5.63 8.43 -4.90
N LEU A 61 -5.02 7.27 -5.20
CA LEU A 61 -3.80 6.81 -4.55
C LEU A 61 -2.54 6.95 -5.42
N SER A 62 -2.68 7.48 -6.64
CA SER A 62 -1.54 7.78 -7.53
C SER A 62 -1.69 9.17 -8.14
N ALA A 63 -0.57 9.81 -8.47
CA ALA A 63 -0.59 11.03 -9.26
C ALA A 63 -1.02 10.70 -10.69
N ARG A 64 -1.97 11.46 -11.24
CA ARG A 64 -2.38 11.28 -12.63
C ARG A 64 -1.21 11.55 -13.57
N HIS A 65 -0.95 10.61 -14.47
CA HIS A 65 -0.06 10.83 -15.61
C HIS A 65 -0.82 11.58 -16.70
N GLY A 66 -0.16 12.56 -17.30
CA GLY A 66 -0.78 13.42 -18.32
C GLY A 66 -1.05 12.72 -19.65
N VAL A 67 -0.67 11.45 -19.89
CA VAL A 67 -0.93 10.75 -21.15
C VAL A 67 -1.05 9.24 -20.89
N PRO A 68 -2.17 8.58 -21.28
CA PRO A 68 -2.23 7.12 -21.30
C PRO A 68 -1.19 6.56 -22.27
N GLY A 69 -0.35 5.64 -21.82
CA GLY A 69 0.62 4.91 -22.64
C GLY A 69 2.03 5.50 -22.69
N ALA A 70 2.31 6.59 -22.03
CA ALA A 70 3.69 7.09 -21.90
C ALA A 70 4.42 6.36 -20.78
N HIS A 71 5.37 5.49 -21.13
CA HIS A 71 6.27 4.88 -20.16
C HIS A 71 7.06 5.98 -19.44
N GLY A 72 6.68 6.27 -18.20
CA GLY A 72 7.59 6.74 -17.17
C GLY A 72 8.07 8.19 -17.17
N VAL A 73 7.63 9.08 -18.06
CA VAL A 73 8.06 10.48 -17.99
C VAL A 73 7.00 11.34 -17.31
N ILE A 74 7.26 11.69 -16.07
CA ILE A 74 6.47 12.66 -15.31
C ILE A 74 6.94 14.05 -15.71
N THR A 75 6.07 14.80 -16.36
CA THR A 75 6.34 16.18 -16.81
C THR A 75 5.82 17.26 -15.86
N ALA A 76 5.12 16.86 -14.78
CA ALA A 76 4.67 17.83 -13.78
C ALA A 76 5.85 18.30 -12.92
N SER A 77 6.05 19.61 -12.85
CA SER A 77 7.12 20.25 -12.06
C SER A 77 6.51 21.22 -11.02
N GLY A 78 7.30 21.59 -10.02
CA GLY A 78 6.87 22.52 -8.97
C GLY A 78 5.90 21.89 -7.98
N ALA A 79 4.92 22.68 -7.51
CA ALA A 79 3.94 22.28 -6.48
C ALA A 79 3.04 21.10 -6.89
N ASP A 80 3.03 20.72 -8.17
CA ASP A 80 2.23 19.63 -8.72
C ASP A 80 3.04 18.36 -8.95
N ALA A 81 4.34 18.37 -8.68
CA ALA A 81 5.20 17.22 -8.87
C ALA A 81 4.76 16.05 -7.97
N PRO A 82 4.70 14.81 -8.50
CA PRO A 82 4.48 13.62 -7.68
C PRO A 82 5.66 13.40 -6.73
N ALA A 83 5.38 12.74 -5.60
CA ALA A 83 6.39 12.47 -4.58
C ALA A 83 7.30 11.28 -4.93
N SER A 84 6.98 10.50 -5.95
CA SER A 84 7.82 9.38 -6.45
C SER A 84 7.69 9.20 -7.96
N GLY A 85 8.64 8.46 -8.54
CA GLY A 85 8.57 7.97 -9.91
C GLY A 85 7.72 6.70 -10.06
N GLY A 86 7.89 6.05 -11.20
CA GLY A 86 7.30 4.74 -11.52
C GLY A 86 5.89 4.79 -12.10
N ARG A 87 5.30 3.61 -12.33
CA ARG A 87 4.01 3.46 -12.99
C ARG A 87 2.82 3.96 -12.15
N HIS A 88 2.91 3.87 -10.80
CA HIS A 88 1.93 4.41 -9.87
C HIS A 88 2.60 5.40 -8.90
N PRO A 89 3.02 6.57 -9.38
CA PRO A 89 3.73 7.53 -8.55
C PRO A 89 2.83 8.03 -7.42
N LEU A 90 3.42 8.28 -6.26
CA LEU A 90 2.69 8.89 -5.15
C LEU A 90 2.25 10.31 -5.53
N PRO A 91 1.01 10.72 -5.24
CA PRO A 91 0.66 12.13 -5.25
C PRO A 91 1.51 12.87 -4.22
N ASN A 92 1.68 14.18 -4.35
CA ASN A 92 2.26 14.92 -3.25
C ASN A 92 1.32 14.90 -2.03
N ARG A 93 1.87 15.16 -0.85
CA ARG A 93 1.15 15.06 0.42
C ARG A 93 -0.04 16.01 0.51
N GLU A 94 0.10 17.20 -0.05
CA GLU A 94 -0.91 18.25 -0.08
C GLU A 94 -2.12 17.83 -0.92
N LYS A 95 -1.91 17.31 -2.12
CA LYS A 95 -2.99 16.80 -2.99
C LYS A 95 -3.70 15.62 -2.36
N PHE A 96 -2.96 14.72 -1.71
CA PHE A 96 -3.57 13.60 -1.01
C PHE A 96 -4.41 14.07 0.20
N ALA A 97 -3.95 15.08 0.96
CA ALA A 97 -4.73 15.68 2.05
C ALA A 97 -6.01 16.38 1.55
N ILE A 98 -5.96 17.04 0.38
CA ILE A 98 -7.14 17.62 -0.28
C ILE A 98 -8.15 16.52 -0.64
N TRP A 99 -7.68 15.41 -1.22
CA TRP A 99 -8.57 14.28 -1.54
C TRP A 99 -9.22 13.70 -0.27
N LEU A 100 -8.47 13.47 0.81
CA LEU A 100 -9.03 13.01 2.09
C LEU A 100 -10.10 13.97 2.62
N SER A 101 -9.85 15.27 2.55
CA SER A 101 -10.81 16.29 2.93
C SER A 101 -12.08 16.23 2.09
N SER A 102 -11.96 16.01 0.79
CA SER A 102 -13.11 15.94 -0.15
C SER A 102 -14.02 14.74 0.10
N VAL A 103 -13.46 13.63 0.63
CA VAL A 103 -14.22 12.43 1.01
C VAL A 103 -14.63 12.43 2.49
N GLY A 104 -14.56 13.58 3.16
CA GLY A 104 -15.01 13.78 4.52
C GLY A 104 -14.16 13.09 5.59
N PHE A 105 -12.86 12.89 5.35
CA PHE A 105 -11.94 12.31 6.33
C PHE A 105 -11.17 13.38 7.09
N SER A 106 -11.11 13.30 8.41
CA SER A 106 -10.40 14.23 9.31
C SER A 106 -9.39 13.53 10.22
N ASN A 107 -8.53 14.31 10.90
CA ASN A 107 -7.40 13.78 11.67
C ASN A 107 -7.80 12.99 12.93
N ASP A 108 -9.00 13.16 13.43
CA ASP A 108 -9.54 12.50 14.61
C ASP A 108 -10.25 11.17 14.31
N MET A 109 -10.40 10.82 13.04
CA MET A 109 -11.08 9.60 12.61
C MET A 109 -10.18 8.37 12.69
N GLN A 110 -10.78 7.22 12.92
CA GLN A 110 -10.20 5.91 12.61
C GLN A 110 -10.44 5.61 11.13
N ALA A 111 -9.38 5.34 10.38
CA ALA A 111 -9.48 4.77 9.04
C ALA A 111 -9.43 3.24 9.11
N VAL A 112 -10.31 2.56 8.39
CA VAL A 112 -10.20 1.14 8.10
C VAL A 112 -10.19 0.96 6.59
N VAL A 113 -9.14 0.32 6.08
CA VAL A 113 -8.94 0.13 4.64
C VAL A 113 -9.04 -1.35 4.30
N TYR A 114 -9.66 -1.70 3.18
CA TYR A 114 -9.76 -3.08 2.74
C TYR A 114 -9.72 -3.19 1.22
N ASP A 115 -9.45 -4.40 0.75
CA ASP A 115 -9.60 -4.82 -0.64
C ASP A 115 -10.10 -6.27 -0.70
N ARG A 116 -9.99 -6.91 -1.85
CA ARG A 116 -10.33 -8.32 -2.08
C ARG A 116 -9.10 -9.17 -2.45
N ASN A 117 -7.90 -8.58 -2.33
CA ASN A 117 -6.66 -9.09 -2.93
C ASN A 117 -5.54 -9.24 -1.89
N GLY A 118 -5.90 -9.52 -0.60
CA GLY A 118 -4.90 -9.78 0.45
C GLY A 118 -4.07 -8.56 0.84
N ALA A 119 -4.71 -7.42 0.95
CA ALA A 119 -4.12 -6.12 1.27
C ALA A 119 -3.14 -5.59 0.20
N ASN A 120 -3.18 -6.14 -1.01
CA ASN A 120 -2.29 -5.73 -2.10
C ASN A 120 -2.48 -4.25 -2.48
N TYR A 121 -3.73 -3.77 -2.50
CA TYR A 121 -4.08 -2.40 -2.87
C TYR A 121 -4.37 -1.51 -1.65
N CYS A 122 -5.12 -2.00 -0.67
CA CYS A 122 -5.45 -1.22 0.51
C CYS A 122 -4.23 -0.92 1.39
N GLY A 123 -3.20 -1.76 1.35
CA GLY A 123 -1.91 -1.49 1.96
C GLY A 123 -1.33 -0.14 1.52
N ARG A 124 -1.59 0.28 0.26
CA ARG A 124 -1.15 1.58 -0.24
C ARG A 124 -1.80 2.74 0.51
N LEU A 125 -3.12 2.72 0.70
CA LEU A 125 -3.82 3.76 1.46
C LEU A 125 -3.40 3.74 2.94
N TRP A 126 -3.25 2.56 3.55
CA TRP A 126 -2.74 2.41 4.92
C TRP A 126 -1.39 3.11 5.10
N TRP A 127 -0.43 2.87 4.19
CA TRP A 127 0.89 3.47 4.24
C TRP A 127 0.84 4.98 3.95
N MET A 128 0.07 5.41 2.96
CA MET A 128 -0.07 6.83 2.60
C MET A 128 -0.64 7.66 3.75
N LEU A 129 -1.62 7.13 4.51
CA LEU A 129 -2.13 7.79 5.71
C LEU A 129 -1.03 7.95 6.77
N LYS A 130 -0.22 6.93 7.02
CA LYS A 130 0.95 7.05 7.90
C LYS A 130 1.99 8.05 7.37
N TRP A 131 2.23 8.04 6.07
CA TRP A 131 3.18 8.96 5.44
C TRP A 131 2.77 10.44 5.56
N ILE A 132 1.48 10.75 5.62
CA ILE A 132 0.99 12.11 5.89
C ILE A 132 0.80 12.41 7.37
N GLY A 133 1.19 11.50 8.26
CA GLY A 133 1.20 11.69 9.71
C GLY A 133 -0.07 11.26 10.44
N HIS A 134 -0.95 10.46 9.81
CA HIS A 134 -2.16 9.94 10.44
C HIS A 134 -1.90 8.54 11.04
N PRO A 135 -1.95 8.37 12.40
CA PRO A 135 -1.62 7.10 13.03
C PRO A 135 -2.76 6.08 13.05
N ASN A 136 -4.02 6.55 13.06
CA ASN A 136 -5.21 5.72 13.31
C ASN A 136 -5.73 5.08 12.02
N VAL A 137 -4.95 4.20 11.43
CA VAL A 137 -5.32 3.46 10.22
C VAL A 137 -5.00 1.97 10.37
N ALA A 138 -5.97 1.11 10.05
CA ALA A 138 -5.80 -0.34 10.05
C ALA A 138 -6.34 -0.98 8.77
N VAL A 139 -5.72 -2.09 8.39
CA VAL A 139 -6.18 -2.97 7.31
C VAL A 139 -7.16 -3.99 7.88
N LEU A 140 -8.32 -4.15 7.24
CA LEU A 140 -9.27 -5.22 7.56
C LEU A 140 -8.67 -6.56 7.16
N ASP A 141 -8.32 -7.36 8.16
CA ASP A 141 -7.65 -8.65 7.97
C ASP A 141 -8.55 -9.67 7.28
N GLY A 142 -8.12 -10.12 6.10
CA GLY A 142 -8.91 -10.96 5.19
C GLY A 142 -9.91 -10.21 4.32
N GLY A 143 -9.92 -8.86 4.34
CA GLY A 143 -10.69 -8.00 3.44
C GLY A 143 -12.20 -8.21 3.48
N LEU A 144 -12.87 -7.94 2.35
CA LEU A 144 -14.33 -8.07 2.25
C LEU A 144 -14.79 -9.52 2.48
N GLN A 145 -14.00 -10.50 2.10
CA GLN A 145 -14.33 -11.92 2.28
C GLN A 145 -14.45 -12.27 3.78
N ALA A 146 -13.52 -11.79 4.61
CA ALA A 146 -13.58 -12.01 6.05
C ALA A 146 -14.73 -11.25 6.71
N TRP A 147 -15.05 -10.05 6.20
CA TRP A 147 -16.23 -9.29 6.64
C TRP A 147 -17.53 -10.07 6.41
N GLN A 148 -17.73 -10.58 5.19
CA GLN A 148 -18.93 -11.35 4.82
C GLN A 148 -18.98 -12.69 5.59
N ALA A 149 -17.85 -13.39 5.74
CA ALA A 149 -17.78 -14.63 6.52
C ALA A 149 -18.12 -14.43 8.01
N ALA A 150 -17.91 -13.23 8.56
CA ALA A 150 -18.30 -12.85 9.91
C ALA A 150 -19.76 -12.36 10.00
N GLY A 151 -20.56 -12.48 8.93
CA GLY A 151 -21.95 -12.02 8.89
C GLY A 151 -22.11 -10.51 8.73
N GLY A 152 -21.07 -9.80 8.31
CA GLY A 152 -21.13 -8.38 8.03
C GLY A 152 -22.04 -8.06 6.85
N THR A 153 -22.89 -7.04 6.98
CA THR A 153 -23.77 -6.57 5.90
C THR A 153 -23.00 -5.88 4.80
N VAL A 154 -23.51 -5.92 3.60
CA VAL A 154 -22.96 -5.22 2.43
C VAL A 154 -24.04 -4.38 1.76
N ASN A 155 -23.62 -3.25 1.18
CA ASN A 155 -24.41 -2.41 0.30
C ASN A 155 -23.99 -2.63 -1.16
N SER A 156 -24.81 -2.14 -2.09
CA SER A 156 -24.50 -2.06 -3.52
C SER A 156 -24.91 -0.69 -4.06
N GLY A 157 -24.32 -0.30 -5.19
CA GLY A 157 -24.51 1.02 -5.78
C GLY A 157 -23.57 2.07 -5.16
N GLU A 158 -23.89 3.34 -5.33
CA GLU A 158 -23.11 4.45 -4.77
C GLU A 158 -23.55 4.76 -3.35
N GLU A 159 -22.60 5.05 -2.48
CA GLU A 159 -22.88 5.60 -1.16
C GLU A 159 -23.12 7.11 -1.22
N PRO A 160 -23.93 7.69 -0.33
CA PRO A 160 -24.12 9.12 -0.24
C PRO A 160 -22.78 9.85 -0.05
N ALA A 161 -22.61 10.96 -0.76
CA ALA A 161 -21.43 11.79 -0.61
C ALA A 161 -21.28 12.32 0.83
N HIS A 162 -20.08 12.25 1.35
CA HIS A 162 -19.77 12.82 2.67
C HIS A 162 -19.57 14.32 2.59
N PHE A 163 -19.93 15.03 3.64
CA PHE A 163 -19.59 16.45 3.77
C PHE A 163 -18.06 16.62 3.80
N GLN A 164 -17.59 17.63 3.07
CA GLN A 164 -16.18 17.96 3.07
C GLN A 164 -15.67 18.25 4.49
N SER A 165 -14.52 17.70 4.83
CA SER A 165 -13.83 17.91 6.11
C SER A 165 -12.58 18.78 5.91
N SER A 166 -11.74 18.87 6.95
CA SER A 166 -10.42 19.49 6.87
C SER A 166 -9.39 18.52 7.42
N PHE A 167 -8.57 17.94 6.54
CA PHE A 167 -7.44 17.12 6.94
C PHE A 167 -6.16 17.97 6.97
N LYS A 168 -5.41 17.90 8.07
CA LYS A 168 -4.15 18.64 8.26
C LYS A 168 -2.97 17.68 8.23
N LEU A 169 -1.96 18.03 7.44
CA LEU A 169 -0.70 17.29 7.40
C LEU A 169 0.03 17.35 8.75
N ALA A 170 0.64 16.24 9.13
CA ALA A 170 1.50 16.11 10.30
C ALA A 170 2.86 15.50 9.89
N PRO A 171 3.87 15.50 10.76
CA PRO A 171 5.15 14.86 10.49
C PRO A 171 4.95 13.39 10.06
N PRO A 172 5.71 12.90 9.04
CA PRO A 172 5.55 11.54 8.53
C PRO A 172 5.79 10.49 9.62
N LEU A 173 4.95 9.46 9.62
CA LEU A 173 5.10 8.25 10.44
C LEU A 173 5.65 7.07 9.63
N ALA A 174 5.83 7.23 8.31
CA ALA A 174 6.39 6.25 7.40
C ALA A 174 7.47 6.89 6.54
N GLU A 175 8.48 6.11 6.17
CA GLU A 175 9.66 6.59 5.44
C GLU A 175 9.55 6.29 3.95
N LEU A 176 9.79 7.32 3.13
CA LEU A 176 9.89 7.23 1.68
C LEU A 176 11.33 7.47 1.25
N VAL A 177 11.90 6.57 0.45
CA VAL A 177 13.22 6.71 -0.13
C VAL A 177 13.17 6.87 -1.64
N SER A 178 14.11 7.61 -2.21
CA SER A 178 14.23 7.83 -3.65
C SER A 178 15.10 6.76 -4.33
N ALA A 179 15.00 6.64 -5.66
CA ALA A 179 15.90 5.82 -6.45
C ALA A 179 17.37 6.19 -6.23
N GLN A 180 17.68 7.49 -6.11
CA GLN A 180 19.03 7.97 -5.86
C GLN A 180 19.55 7.54 -4.49
N SER A 181 18.68 7.57 -3.46
CA SER A 181 19.04 7.05 -2.14
C SER A 181 19.34 5.55 -2.19
N VAL A 182 18.45 4.77 -2.84
CA VAL A 182 18.68 3.31 -3.03
C VAL A 182 19.99 3.04 -3.76
N LEU A 183 20.24 3.74 -4.88
CA LEU A 183 21.45 3.57 -5.68
C LEU A 183 22.73 3.86 -4.88
N SER A 184 22.72 4.93 -4.10
CA SER A 184 23.89 5.34 -3.30
C SER A 184 24.24 4.38 -2.17
N GLN A 185 23.29 3.51 -1.78
CA GLN A 185 23.41 2.52 -0.69
C GLN A 185 23.47 1.07 -1.18
N LEU A 186 23.56 0.84 -2.51
CA LEU A 186 23.67 -0.52 -3.04
C LEU A 186 24.85 -1.25 -2.42
N GLU A 187 24.64 -2.54 -2.09
CA GLU A 187 25.63 -3.46 -1.51
C GLU A 187 26.21 -3.01 -0.14
N ARG A 188 25.62 -1.97 0.49
CA ARG A 188 26.02 -1.55 1.83
C ARG A 188 25.20 -2.27 2.90
N PRO A 189 25.81 -2.61 4.05
CA PRO A 189 25.09 -3.30 5.13
C PRO A 189 24.03 -2.42 5.80
N THR A 190 24.03 -1.12 5.50
CA THR A 190 23.06 -0.13 5.98
C THR A 190 21.72 -0.16 5.21
N GLN A 191 21.63 -0.94 4.13
CA GLN A 191 20.43 -1.09 3.32
C GLN A 191 20.21 -2.56 2.97
N THR A 192 18.99 -3.04 3.19
CA THR A 192 18.52 -4.36 2.76
C THR A 192 17.27 -4.18 1.88
N LEU A 193 17.38 -4.44 0.60
CA LEU A 193 16.25 -4.36 -0.33
C LEU A 193 15.42 -5.63 -0.27
N ILE A 194 14.10 -5.52 -0.25
CA ILE A 194 13.16 -6.63 -0.39
C ILE A 194 12.19 -6.34 -1.53
N ASP A 195 12.24 -7.19 -2.56
CA ASP A 195 11.35 -7.15 -3.73
C ASP A 195 10.13 -8.04 -3.50
N ALA A 196 8.94 -7.46 -3.56
CA ALA A 196 7.68 -8.16 -3.32
C ALA A 196 7.06 -8.78 -4.58
N ARG A 197 7.73 -8.71 -5.74
CA ARG A 197 7.24 -9.32 -6.98
C ARG A 197 7.32 -10.85 -6.94
N ALA A 198 6.53 -11.48 -7.82
CA ALA A 198 6.61 -12.93 -8.02
C ALA A 198 8.06 -13.38 -8.39
N PRO A 199 8.50 -14.57 -7.95
CA PRO A 199 9.88 -15.03 -8.15
C PRO A 199 10.33 -15.04 -9.61
N ALA A 200 9.47 -15.41 -10.55
CA ALA A 200 9.80 -15.42 -11.97
C ALA A 200 10.08 -14.01 -12.52
N ARG A 201 9.37 -12.98 -12.03
CA ARG A 201 9.66 -11.58 -12.38
C ARG A 201 10.97 -11.11 -11.75
N PHE A 202 11.19 -11.46 -10.48
CA PHE A 202 12.43 -11.15 -9.77
C PHE A 202 13.66 -11.73 -10.49
N ARG A 203 13.62 -13.01 -10.86
CA ARG A 203 14.73 -13.66 -11.57
C ARG A 203 14.91 -13.18 -13.03
N GLY A 204 13.96 -12.39 -13.54
CA GLY A 204 14.01 -11.89 -14.91
C GLY A 204 13.64 -12.93 -15.96
N GLU A 205 12.92 -13.99 -15.59
CA GLU A 205 12.39 -15.03 -16.49
C GLU A 205 11.20 -14.52 -17.30
N VAL A 206 10.36 -13.68 -16.67
CA VAL A 206 9.22 -13.02 -17.29
C VAL A 206 9.11 -11.58 -16.84
N GLU A 207 8.72 -10.67 -17.74
CA GLU A 207 8.38 -9.28 -17.39
C GLU A 207 7.29 -8.74 -18.33
N PRO A 208 6.01 -8.85 -17.91
CA PRO A 208 4.90 -8.45 -18.78
C PRO A 208 4.58 -6.95 -18.76
N LEU A 209 5.16 -6.17 -17.83
CA LEU A 209 4.73 -4.80 -17.56
C LEU A 209 5.82 -3.74 -17.79
N ASP A 210 7.09 -4.09 -17.58
CA ASP A 210 8.20 -3.15 -17.60
C ASP A 210 9.18 -3.51 -18.75
N PRO A 211 9.91 -2.54 -19.32
CA PRO A 211 10.75 -2.78 -20.50
C PRO A 211 11.99 -3.64 -20.22
N VAL A 212 12.38 -3.78 -18.96
CA VAL A 212 13.59 -4.53 -18.55
C VAL A 212 13.20 -5.60 -17.53
N ALA A 213 13.62 -6.84 -17.77
CA ALA A 213 13.45 -7.96 -16.85
C ALA A 213 14.65 -8.05 -15.87
N GLY A 214 14.38 -8.45 -14.62
CA GLY A 214 15.40 -8.62 -13.58
C GLY A 214 15.01 -7.94 -12.27
N HIS A 215 16.00 -7.66 -11.43
CA HIS A 215 15.83 -7.03 -10.13
C HIS A 215 16.96 -6.06 -9.78
N ILE A 216 16.79 -5.27 -8.72
CA ILE A 216 17.83 -4.39 -8.19
C ILE A 216 18.93 -5.26 -7.56
N PRO A 217 20.22 -5.09 -7.91
CA PRO A 217 21.30 -5.92 -7.38
C PRO A 217 21.29 -5.99 -5.84
N GLY A 218 21.49 -7.21 -5.31
CA GLY A 218 21.52 -7.46 -3.88
C GLY A 218 20.15 -7.50 -3.18
N ALA A 219 19.04 -7.31 -3.90
CA ALA A 219 17.71 -7.42 -3.33
C ALA A 219 17.38 -8.87 -2.95
N LEU A 220 16.71 -9.03 -1.82
CA LEU A 220 16.04 -10.28 -1.43
C LEU A 220 14.66 -10.34 -2.09
N ASN A 221 14.13 -11.54 -2.30
CA ASN A 221 12.78 -11.71 -2.83
C ASN A 221 11.84 -12.27 -1.76
N ARG A 222 10.74 -11.56 -1.48
CA ARG A 222 9.61 -12.05 -0.68
C ARG A 222 8.32 -11.61 -1.34
N PRO A 223 7.69 -12.46 -2.17
CA PRO A 223 6.36 -12.20 -2.72
C PRO A 223 5.36 -11.83 -1.63
N PHE A 224 4.57 -10.79 -1.86
CA PHE A 224 3.63 -10.29 -0.83
C PHE A 224 2.63 -11.37 -0.36
N SER A 225 2.26 -12.30 -1.24
CA SER A 225 1.36 -13.41 -0.92
C SER A 225 1.91 -14.34 0.17
N GLN A 226 3.22 -14.37 0.40
CA GLN A 226 3.82 -15.14 1.49
C GLN A 226 3.46 -14.64 2.89
N ASN A 227 2.90 -13.44 3.01
CA ASN A 227 2.44 -12.93 4.30
C ASN A 227 1.08 -13.49 4.73
N LEU A 228 0.36 -14.15 3.81
CA LEU A 228 -1.00 -14.60 4.01
C LEU A 228 -1.06 -16.09 4.36
N ALA A 229 -2.01 -16.42 5.22
CA ALA A 229 -2.46 -17.79 5.48
C ALA A 229 -3.48 -18.22 4.40
N PRO A 230 -3.81 -19.52 4.31
CA PRO A 230 -4.76 -20.03 3.31
C PRO A 230 -6.17 -19.43 3.36
N ASP A 231 -6.56 -18.86 4.49
CA ASP A 231 -7.85 -18.17 4.67
C ASP A 231 -7.83 -16.70 4.20
N GLY A 232 -6.72 -16.24 3.60
CA GLY A 232 -6.54 -14.88 3.08
C GLY A 232 -6.20 -13.84 4.14
N LYS A 233 -6.08 -14.21 5.41
CA LYS A 233 -5.62 -13.33 6.48
C LYS A 233 -4.11 -13.31 6.59
N PHE A 234 -3.59 -12.31 7.26
CA PHE A 234 -2.18 -12.30 7.61
C PHE A 234 -1.85 -13.49 8.52
N LYS A 235 -0.69 -14.09 8.30
CA LYS A 235 -0.14 -15.11 9.19
C LYS A 235 0.02 -14.57 10.61
N PRO A 236 0.03 -15.43 11.64
CA PRO A 236 0.29 -15.00 13.02
C PRO A 236 1.61 -14.24 13.16
N ALA A 237 1.62 -13.20 14.00
CA ALA A 237 2.78 -12.32 14.20
C ALA A 237 4.09 -13.09 14.48
N ALA A 238 4.04 -14.14 15.29
CA ALA A 238 5.22 -14.97 15.59
C ALA A 238 5.76 -15.71 14.36
N GLN A 239 4.87 -16.19 13.48
CA GLN A 239 5.26 -16.84 12.23
C GLN A 239 5.87 -15.84 11.25
N LEU A 240 5.23 -14.67 11.05
CA LEU A 240 5.78 -13.59 10.22
C LEU A 240 7.15 -13.17 10.71
N LYS A 241 7.32 -13.03 12.04
CA LYS A 241 8.59 -12.68 12.65
C LYS A 241 9.67 -13.67 12.29
N ALA A 242 9.44 -14.96 12.52
CA ALA A 242 10.41 -16.02 12.22
C ALA A 242 10.78 -16.04 10.72
N GLU A 243 9.78 -15.93 9.83
CA GLU A 243 10.02 -15.94 8.38
C GLU A 243 10.82 -14.71 7.90
N PHE A 244 10.59 -13.52 8.48
CA PHE A 244 11.38 -12.34 8.16
C PHE A 244 12.80 -12.40 8.75
N GLU A 245 12.96 -12.89 9.99
CA GLU A 245 14.28 -13.07 10.60
C GLU A 245 15.15 -14.06 9.80
N ASP A 246 14.56 -15.15 9.31
CA ASP A 246 15.22 -16.11 8.42
C ASP A 246 15.64 -15.44 7.09
N LEU A 247 14.71 -14.73 6.42
CA LEU A 247 14.99 -14.02 5.20
C LEU A 247 16.11 -12.99 5.36
N LEU A 248 16.10 -12.25 6.46
CA LEU A 248 17.09 -11.21 6.73
C LEU A 248 18.48 -11.76 7.03
N GLY A 249 18.59 -13.01 7.54
CA GLY A 249 19.88 -13.66 7.78
C GLY A 249 20.81 -12.85 8.70
N GLY A 250 20.23 -12.25 9.74
CA GLY A 250 20.96 -11.43 10.71
C GLY A 250 21.09 -9.94 10.36
N ARG A 251 20.57 -9.50 9.22
CA ARG A 251 20.50 -8.07 8.87
C ARG A 251 19.47 -7.37 9.78
N ALA A 252 19.76 -6.12 10.17
CA ALA A 252 18.88 -5.37 11.05
C ALA A 252 17.55 -5.00 10.35
N PRO A 253 16.37 -5.26 10.93
CA PRO A 253 15.08 -4.92 10.34
C PRO A 253 14.93 -3.43 9.96
N GLY A 254 15.54 -2.52 10.73
CA GLY A 254 15.54 -1.09 10.45
C GLY A 254 16.30 -0.65 9.20
N THR A 255 17.06 -1.57 8.55
CA THR A 255 17.76 -1.29 7.27
C THR A 255 16.91 -1.64 6.06
N VAL A 256 15.73 -2.22 6.27
CA VAL A 256 14.91 -2.75 5.18
C VAL A 256 14.24 -1.62 4.39
N VAL A 257 14.38 -1.71 3.07
CA VAL A 257 13.67 -0.91 2.08
C VAL A 257 12.87 -1.85 1.19
N HIS A 258 11.56 -1.74 1.24
CA HIS A 258 10.67 -2.54 0.40
C HIS A 258 10.42 -1.87 -0.94
N HIS A 259 10.33 -2.67 -1.98
CA HIS A 259 9.88 -2.28 -3.31
C HIS A 259 9.15 -3.43 -4.01
N CYS A 260 8.54 -3.16 -5.14
CA CYS A 260 7.91 -4.17 -6.00
C CYS A 260 7.99 -3.75 -7.48
N GLY A 261 6.91 -3.87 -8.25
CA GLY A 261 6.84 -3.37 -9.62
C GLY A 261 6.61 -1.85 -9.69
N SER A 262 5.73 -1.30 -8.85
CA SER A 262 5.29 0.11 -8.91
C SER A 262 4.85 0.69 -7.56
N GLY A 263 5.37 0.17 -6.45
CA GLY A 263 5.11 0.69 -5.10
C GLY A 263 3.71 0.39 -4.55
N VAL A 264 3.11 -0.70 -4.99
CA VAL A 264 1.80 -1.18 -4.53
C VAL A 264 1.97 -2.46 -3.73
N SER A 265 2.37 -3.56 -4.37
CA SER A 265 2.50 -4.89 -3.74
C SER A 265 3.63 -5.00 -2.69
N ALA A 266 4.44 -3.97 -2.52
CA ALA A 266 5.44 -3.88 -1.46
C ALA A 266 4.79 -3.65 -0.07
N LEU A 267 3.63 -3.01 -0.02
CA LEU A 267 3.03 -2.53 1.22
C LEU A 267 2.56 -3.64 2.17
N PRO A 268 2.03 -4.78 1.69
CA PRO A 268 1.75 -5.92 2.57
C PRO A 268 3.00 -6.43 3.31
N ASN A 269 4.21 -6.33 2.72
CA ASN A 269 5.44 -6.70 3.41
C ASN A 269 5.78 -5.70 4.54
N LEU A 270 5.62 -4.39 4.30
CA LEU A 270 5.80 -3.39 5.35
C LEU A 270 4.81 -3.61 6.51
N LEU A 271 3.53 -3.82 6.18
CA LEU A 271 2.50 -4.11 7.17
C LEU A 271 2.83 -5.39 7.96
N ALA A 272 3.26 -6.46 7.28
CA ALA A 272 3.63 -7.72 7.90
C ALA A 272 4.83 -7.57 8.87
N MET A 273 5.83 -6.75 8.54
CA MET A 273 6.93 -6.44 9.45
C MET A 273 6.46 -5.67 10.70
N GLU A 274 5.53 -4.72 10.55
CA GLU A 274 4.95 -4.04 11.73
C GLU A 274 4.12 -5.01 12.59
N VAL A 275 3.31 -5.88 11.98
CA VAL A 275 2.54 -6.94 12.68
C VAL A 275 3.48 -7.89 13.41
N ALA A 276 4.60 -8.24 12.81
CA ALA A 276 5.64 -9.09 13.40
C ALA A 276 6.42 -8.45 14.56
N GLY A 277 6.21 -7.15 14.82
CA GLY A 277 6.95 -6.41 15.84
C GLY A 277 8.41 -6.11 15.44
N LEU A 278 8.74 -6.15 14.16
CA LEU A 278 10.08 -5.86 13.62
C LEU A 278 10.33 -4.36 13.41
N GLY A 279 9.34 -3.53 13.74
CA GLY A 279 9.42 -2.09 13.58
C GLY A 279 9.02 -1.62 12.19
N ARG A 280 9.35 -0.36 11.91
CA ARG A 280 9.04 0.29 10.63
C ARG A 280 10.21 0.12 9.68
N SER A 281 9.88 -0.11 8.41
CA SER A 281 10.81 -0.16 7.29
C SER A 281 10.48 0.93 6.27
N ALA A 282 11.41 1.23 5.38
CA ALA A 282 11.23 2.25 4.35
C ALA A 282 10.56 1.68 3.09
N LEU A 283 9.94 2.57 2.30
CA LEU A 283 9.38 2.27 1.00
C LEU A 283 10.16 3.00 -0.10
N TYR A 284 10.62 2.26 -1.11
CA TYR A 284 10.96 2.81 -2.40
C TYR A 284 9.73 2.70 -3.32
N ALA A 285 8.91 3.75 -3.33
CA ALA A 285 7.61 3.73 -4.04
C ALA A 285 7.77 3.68 -5.57
N GLY A 286 8.83 4.28 -6.14
CA GLY A 286 9.11 4.20 -7.57
C GLY A 286 9.31 2.78 -8.07
N SER A 287 9.91 1.93 -7.24
CA SER A 287 10.04 0.49 -7.45
C SER A 287 10.73 0.13 -8.76
N TRP A 288 10.49 -1.10 -9.25
CA TRP A 288 11.14 -1.59 -10.47
C TRP A 288 10.85 -0.73 -11.70
N SER A 289 9.61 -0.26 -11.87
CA SER A 289 9.24 0.58 -13.02
C SER A 289 9.98 1.92 -13.09
N ASP A 290 10.30 2.51 -11.93
CA ASP A 290 11.16 3.69 -11.84
C ASP A 290 12.65 3.31 -11.99
N TRP A 291 13.06 2.20 -11.35
CA TRP A 291 14.44 1.76 -11.39
C TRP A 291 14.92 1.49 -12.82
N CYS A 292 14.17 0.69 -13.57
CA CYS A 292 14.54 0.28 -14.93
C CYS A 292 14.27 1.36 -16.00
N SER A 293 13.66 2.49 -15.64
CA SER A 293 13.48 3.62 -16.56
C SER A 293 14.79 4.38 -16.85
N ASP A 294 15.79 4.27 -15.98
CA ASP A 294 17.10 4.85 -16.17
C ASP A 294 18.10 3.75 -16.57
N PRO A 295 18.63 3.76 -17.80
CA PRO A 295 19.53 2.72 -18.29
C PRO A 295 20.89 2.69 -17.57
N ASN A 296 21.24 3.73 -16.80
CA ASN A 296 22.47 3.77 -16.03
C ASN A 296 22.35 3.05 -14.67
N ARG A 297 21.14 2.67 -14.25
CA ARG A 297 20.95 1.91 -13.01
C ARG A 297 21.23 0.43 -13.24
N PRO A 298 22.02 -0.22 -12.36
CA PRO A 298 22.39 -1.61 -12.54
C PRO A 298 21.20 -2.56 -12.37
N VAL A 299 21.23 -3.67 -13.11
CA VAL A 299 20.19 -4.72 -13.11
C VAL A 299 20.88 -6.07 -12.91
N ALA A 300 20.29 -6.90 -12.06
CA ALA A 300 20.67 -8.29 -11.86
C ALA A 300 19.55 -9.25 -12.35
N ARG A 301 19.93 -10.50 -12.59
CA ARG A 301 19.03 -11.61 -12.97
C ARG A 301 19.49 -12.90 -12.26
N GLY A 302 18.55 -13.86 -12.10
CA GLY A 302 18.80 -15.14 -11.47
C GLY A 302 18.39 -15.24 -10.03
#